data_2bd8d1382c8c07e505ea4414af3808cd
#
_entry.id   2bd8d1382c8c07e505ea4414af3808cd
#
_cell.length_a   1.000
_cell.length_b   1.000
_cell.length_c   1.000
_cell.angle_alpha   90.00
_cell.angle_beta   90.00
_cell.angle_gamma   90.00
#
_symmetry.space_group_name_H-M   'P 1'
#
loop_
_entity.id
_entity.type
_entity.pdbx_description
1 polymer ?
#
loop_
_entity_poly.entity_id
_entity_poly.type
_entity_poly.pdbx_seq_one_letter_code
_entity_poly.pdbx_strand_id
1 'polypeptide(L)'
;MNTEFLGKNISGLFTIPSGIVTTAASIIQATFDDIPQIGVITTKSVGLESRAGNREPVYSQYAPGCFVNAVGLTNPGARVAAELMADLKVPEDRFLLTSIFGGSVEEFVEVAKIMAPVSDGLELNLSCPHATGYGMAMGQDPALVREITAAVKAVVDIPVVPKLTPNTPNIAEIALAAVEGGADAICAINTLGPGYTSAHGHPVLSNGAGGMSGKAVLPIALKCIREIRAVCDLPIIGCGGISSAADVRETMDAGADIVGVGSALTGMTTAEMADYFNQLESDICFASNKAENHIRYDIDMNFEPVVLVKNERICEDICVLTFDRKINIQAGEFVFLWVPGVGEKPFSALSDDPFQLAVIDVGIFTHALMDLEVGTEVYVRGPHGIAVQPHDGAKIMAVAGGTGLAAVYQLARDFGNAEIFTGARTAERHYYLDECQKIADVHIATDDGTMGFQGFVTEMLRARLQEMSKQELENIMFYNCGPAPMVHAAAAVQREFCGDHQIHSAIDYLTKCGVGICGACATPEGKRICVDGPFIQGDPAPRS
;
A
#
# COMPACT_ATOMS: atom_id res chain seq x y z
N MET A 1 20.69 -12.64 13.52
CA MET A 1 21.41 -13.82 12.96
C MET A 1 22.19 -13.40 11.73
N ASN A 2 23.43 -13.89 11.54
CA ASN A 2 24.18 -13.62 10.31
C ASN A 2 24.18 -14.87 9.44
N THR A 3 24.04 -14.71 8.13
CA THR A 3 24.10 -15.81 7.17
C THR A 3 24.85 -15.38 5.92
N GLU A 4 25.42 -16.33 5.20
CA GLU A 4 26.00 -16.08 3.89
C GLU A 4 24.92 -16.29 2.82
N PHE A 5 24.74 -15.31 1.95
CA PHE A 5 23.82 -15.39 0.83
C PHE A 5 24.45 -14.80 -0.42
N LEU A 6 24.60 -15.61 -1.46
CA LEU A 6 25.13 -15.23 -2.78
C LEU A 6 26.46 -14.45 -2.70
N GLY A 7 27.37 -14.92 -1.83
CA GLY A 7 28.71 -14.35 -1.66
C GLY A 7 28.77 -13.12 -0.75
N LYS A 8 27.67 -12.72 -0.13
CA LYS A 8 27.59 -11.60 0.81
C LYS A 8 27.20 -12.09 2.20
N ASN A 9 27.92 -11.64 3.25
CA ASN A 9 27.52 -11.89 4.63
C ASN A 9 26.41 -10.90 4.98
N ILE A 10 25.18 -11.39 5.19
CA ILE A 10 24.03 -10.56 5.50
C ILE A 10 23.60 -10.75 6.97
N SER A 11 23.11 -9.69 7.58
CA SER A 11 22.46 -9.74 8.88
C SER A 11 20.97 -10.03 8.69
N GLY A 12 20.48 -11.03 9.43
CA GLY A 12 19.09 -11.50 9.29
C GLY A 12 18.90 -12.58 8.21
N LEU A 13 17.91 -13.42 8.44
CA LEU A 13 17.55 -14.54 7.56
C LEU A 13 16.22 -14.31 6.84
N PHE A 14 15.60 -13.11 7.02
CA PHE A 14 14.31 -12.84 6.44
C PHE A 14 14.39 -12.01 5.16
N THR A 15 13.40 -12.20 4.30
CA THR A 15 13.08 -11.30 3.19
C THR A 15 11.60 -10.89 3.22
N ILE A 16 11.32 -9.69 2.73
CA ILE A 16 9.96 -9.30 2.31
C ILE A 16 9.84 -9.65 0.83
N PRO A 17 8.93 -10.56 0.43
CA PRO A 17 8.81 -10.98 -0.96
C PRO A 17 8.33 -9.86 -1.89
N SER A 18 8.69 -9.97 -3.17
CA SER A 18 8.29 -9.03 -4.22
C SER A 18 6.80 -8.67 -4.20
N GLY A 19 6.52 -7.39 -4.28
CA GLY A 19 5.16 -6.85 -4.35
C GLY A 19 4.44 -6.71 -3.01
N ILE A 20 5.12 -7.01 -1.91
CA ILE A 20 4.66 -6.84 -0.55
C ILE A 20 5.41 -5.65 0.07
N VAL A 21 4.72 -4.59 0.46
CA VAL A 21 5.29 -3.40 1.11
C VAL A 21 6.32 -2.66 0.22
N THR A 22 7.35 -3.33 -0.27
CA THR A 22 8.56 -2.81 -0.95
C THR A 22 8.31 -2.30 -2.38
N THR A 23 7.30 -1.46 -2.56
CA THR A 23 6.92 -0.91 -3.87
C THR A 23 7.64 0.41 -4.19
N ALA A 24 7.96 1.21 -3.18
CA ALA A 24 8.62 2.50 -3.31
C ALA A 24 10.03 2.47 -2.70
N ALA A 25 10.98 3.19 -3.29
CA ALA A 25 12.35 3.29 -2.79
C ALA A 25 12.40 3.78 -1.34
N SER A 26 11.53 4.72 -0.97
CA SER A 26 11.42 5.24 0.40
C SER A 26 11.07 4.18 1.44
N ILE A 27 10.16 3.26 1.12
CA ILE A 27 9.82 2.15 2.04
C ILE A 27 10.97 1.13 2.08
N ILE A 28 11.64 0.88 0.97
CA ILE A 28 12.82 0.00 0.94
C ILE A 28 13.90 0.56 1.87
N GLN A 29 14.19 1.87 1.78
CA GLN A 29 15.16 2.52 2.66
C GLN A 29 14.74 2.45 4.12
N ALA A 30 13.49 2.83 4.45
CA ALA A 30 12.98 2.74 5.82
C ALA A 30 13.03 1.30 6.37
N THR A 31 12.74 0.29 5.53
CA THR A 31 12.85 -1.12 5.93
C THR A 31 14.28 -1.52 6.25
N PHE A 32 15.27 -1.09 5.46
CA PHE A 32 16.68 -1.33 5.79
C PHE A 32 17.12 -0.64 7.08
N ASP A 33 16.66 0.58 7.30
CA ASP A 33 17.05 1.40 8.45
C ASP A 33 16.41 0.89 9.76
N ASP A 34 15.14 0.47 9.72
CA ASP A 34 14.33 0.19 10.90
C ASP A 34 14.24 -1.31 11.25
N ILE A 35 14.48 -2.24 10.31
CA ILE A 35 14.26 -3.68 10.50
C ILE A 35 15.53 -4.49 10.22
N PRO A 36 16.46 -4.58 11.19
CA PRO A 36 17.75 -5.24 11.00
C PRO A 36 17.67 -6.75 10.73
N GLN A 37 16.54 -7.41 10.99
CA GLN A 37 16.30 -8.82 10.70
C GLN A 37 16.07 -9.14 9.23
N ILE A 38 15.78 -8.11 8.42
CA ILE A 38 15.59 -8.25 6.96
C ILE A 38 16.97 -8.23 6.28
N GLY A 39 17.53 -9.39 6.02
CA GLY A 39 18.81 -9.53 5.33
C GLY A 39 18.72 -9.29 3.83
N VAL A 40 17.57 -9.64 3.23
CA VAL A 40 17.29 -9.46 1.79
C VAL A 40 16.02 -8.63 1.62
N ILE A 41 16.04 -7.61 0.79
CA ILE A 41 14.82 -6.93 0.34
C ILE A 41 14.59 -7.28 -1.12
N THR A 42 13.40 -7.84 -1.42
CA THR A 42 12.98 -8.06 -2.80
C THR A 42 12.04 -6.94 -3.23
N THR A 43 12.40 -6.20 -4.28
CA THR A 43 11.60 -5.08 -4.76
C THR A 43 10.32 -5.53 -5.44
N LYS A 44 9.40 -4.59 -5.68
CA LYS A 44 8.28 -4.82 -6.61
C LYS A 44 8.82 -5.18 -7.98
N SER A 45 8.17 -6.17 -8.64
CA SER A 45 8.58 -6.57 -9.99
C SER A 45 8.44 -5.41 -10.99
N VAL A 46 9.50 -5.15 -11.74
CA VAL A 46 9.63 -4.08 -12.73
C VAL A 46 9.67 -4.69 -14.13
N GLY A 47 8.91 -4.13 -15.05
CA GLY A 47 8.96 -4.46 -16.49
C GLY A 47 9.56 -3.33 -17.31
N LEU A 48 9.73 -3.55 -18.61
CA LEU A 48 10.35 -2.57 -19.50
C LEU A 48 9.56 -1.26 -19.52
N GLU A 49 8.23 -1.35 -19.72
CA GLU A 49 7.31 -0.23 -19.79
C GLU A 49 6.51 -0.05 -18.49
N SER A 50 6.06 1.18 -18.22
CA SER A 50 5.22 1.49 -17.08
C SER A 50 3.84 0.82 -17.19
N ARG A 51 3.28 0.38 -16.05
CA ARG A 51 1.95 -0.22 -15.98
C ARG A 51 1.17 0.33 -14.78
N ALA A 52 -0.07 0.77 -15.04
CA ALA A 52 -0.99 1.23 -13.99
C ALA A 52 -1.52 0.06 -13.12
N GLY A 53 -1.46 -1.17 -13.64
CA GLY A 53 -2.04 -2.35 -13.01
C GLY A 53 -3.55 -2.45 -13.21
N ASN A 54 -4.18 -3.35 -12.45
CA ASN A 54 -5.62 -3.56 -12.51
C ASN A 54 -6.36 -2.47 -11.72
N ARG A 55 -7.61 -2.24 -12.11
CA ARG A 55 -8.56 -1.40 -11.37
C ARG A 55 -8.91 -2.07 -10.04
N GLU A 56 -9.15 -1.29 -9.03
CA GLU A 56 -9.58 -1.76 -7.70
C GLU A 56 -11.03 -2.31 -7.75
N PRO A 57 -11.38 -3.29 -6.88
CA PRO A 57 -10.57 -3.97 -5.86
C PRO A 57 -9.50 -4.89 -6.44
N VAL A 58 -8.27 -4.85 -5.88
CA VAL A 58 -7.13 -5.67 -6.30
C VAL A 58 -6.64 -6.64 -5.24
N TYR A 59 -7.19 -6.54 -4.02
CA TYR A 59 -6.79 -7.33 -2.86
C TYR A 59 -8.01 -7.60 -1.97
N SER A 60 -8.20 -8.83 -1.53
CA SER A 60 -9.30 -9.24 -0.67
C SER A 60 -8.89 -10.36 0.26
N GLN A 61 -9.55 -10.45 1.42
CA GLN A 61 -9.41 -11.54 2.35
C GLN A 61 -10.56 -12.54 2.14
N TYR A 62 -10.25 -13.84 1.99
CA TYR A 62 -11.27 -14.89 1.86
C TYR A 62 -11.42 -15.77 3.10
N ALA A 63 -10.45 -15.70 4.01
CA ALA A 63 -10.48 -16.30 5.34
C ALA A 63 -9.43 -15.58 6.21
N PRO A 64 -9.52 -15.65 7.55
CA PRO A 64 -8.52 -15.02 8.44
C PRO A 64 -7.08 -15.40 8.07
N GLY A 65 -6.24 -14.40 7.80
CA GLY A 65 -4.86 -14.56 7.36
C GLY A 65 -4.66 -15.17 5.96
N CYS A 66 -5.72 -15.23 5.15
CA CYS A 66 -5.72 -15.78 3.81
C CYS A 66 -6.27 -14.78 2.81
N PHE A 67 -5.50 -14.49 1.76
CA PHE A 67 -5.77 -13.39 0.84
C PHE A 67 -5.71 -13.82 -0.61
N VAL A 68 -6.41 -13.06 -1.45
CA VAL A 68 -6.36 -13.18 -2.90
C VAL A 68 -6.06 -11.80 -3.50
N ASN A 69 -5.21 -11.76 -4.51
CA ASN A 69 -4.82 -10.49 -5.14
C ASN A 69 -4.67 -10.58 -6.65
N ALA A 70 -4.95 -9.48 -7.32
CA ALA A 70 -4.71 -9.27 -8.74
C ALA A 70 -4.26 -7.82 -8.98
N VAL A 71 -3.07 -7.45 -8.49
CA VAL A 71 -2.56 -6.08 -8.58
C VAL A 71 -2.25 -5.66 -10.03
N GLY A 72 -1.86 -6.60 -10.89
CA GLY A 72 -1.65 -6.36 -12.32
C GLY A 72 -0.29 -5.77 -12.70
N LEU A 73 0.77 -6.10 -11.95
CA LEU A 73 2.15 -5.67 -12.22
C LEU A 73 2.34 -4.15 -12.30
N THR A 74 1.64 -3.39 -11.46
CA THR A 74 1.84 -1.94 -11.33
C THR A 74 3.33 -1.64 -11.11
N ASN A 75 3.93 -0.85 -11.98
CA ASN A 75 5.33 -0.44 -11.89
C ASN A 75 5.60 0.78 -12.79
N PRO A 76 6.65 1.59 -12.53
CA PRO A 76 6.94 2.82 -13.29
C PRO A 76 7.67 2.58 -14.61
N GLY A 77 8.06 1.34 -14.95
CA GLY A 77 8.99 0.99 -16.01
C GLY A 77 10.44 0.96 -15.54
N ALA A 78 11.27 0.16 -16.23
CA ALA A 78 12.64 -0.15 -15.78
C ALA A 78 13.53 1.09 -15.65
N ARG A 79 13.46 2.04 -16.58
CA ARG A 79 14.32 3.24 -16.58
C ARG A 79 14.03 4.13 -15.38
N VAL A 80 12.74 4.43 -15.13
CA VAL A 80 12.32 5.24 -13.98
C VAL A 80 12.59 4.49 -12.66
N ALA A 81 12.37 3.17 -12.62
CA ALA A 81 12.70 2.38 -11.44
C ALA A 81 14.20 2.42 -11.11
N ALA A 82 15.08 2.31 -12.11
CA ALA A 82 16.52 2.39 -11.92
C ALA A 82 16.95 3.78 -11.39
N GLU A 83 16.38 4.86 -11.91
CA GLU A 83 16.63 6.23 -11.42
C GLU A 83 16.20 6.37 -9.95
N LEU A 84 14.99 5.90 -9.58
CA LEU A 84 14.48 5.96 -8.21
C LEU A 84 15.29 5.10 -7.23
N MET A 85 15.90 4.01 -7.70
CA MET A 85 16.69 3.09 -6.86
C MET A 85 18.16 3.50 -6.76
N ALA A 86 18.68 4.35 -7.65
CA ALA A 86 20.07 4.77 -7.67
C ALA A 86 20.51 5.51 -6.38
N ASP A 87 19.57 6.15 -5.70
CA ASP A 87 19.84 6.89 -4.46
C ASP A 87 19.67 6.04 -3.18
N LEU A 88 19.29 4.75 -3.30
CA LEU A 88 19.16 3.84 -2.17
C LEU A 88 20.52 3.61 -1.50
N LYS A 89 20.55 3.72 -0.19
CA LYS A 89 21.72 3.42 0.64
C LYS A 89 21.58 2.00 1.19
N VAL A 90 21.96 1.01 0.38
CA VAL A 90 21.93 -0.40 0.82
C VAL A 90 23.08 -0.64 1.79
N PRO A 91 22.81 -1.05 3.05
CA PRO A 91 23.88 -1.36 3.99
C PRO A 91 24.76 -2.54 3.49
N GLU A 92 26.04 -2.56 3.88
CA GLU A 92 27.00 -3.59 3.42
C GLU A 92 26.56 -5.01 3.79
N ASP A 93 25.85 -5.16 4.91
CA ASP A 93 25.33 -6.43 5.44
C ASP A 93 23.86 -6.69 5.03
N ARG A 94 23.38 -6.10 3.94
CA ARG A 94 22.05 -6.31 3.36
C ARG A 94 22.17 -6.60 1.87
N PHE A 95 21.15 -7.25 1.31
CA PHE A 95 21.09 -7.63 -0.10
C PHE A 95 19.84 -7.05 -0.76
N LEU A 96 20.03 -6.24 -1.80
CA LEU A 96 18.93 -5.72 -2.63
C LEU A 96 18.70 -6.63 -3.83
N LEU A 97 17.63 -7.42 -3.77
CA LEU A 97 17.19 -8.32 -4.83
C LEU A 97 16.10 -7.64 -5.66
N THR A 98 16.43 -7.20 -6.86
CA THR A 98 15.47 -6.53 -7.73
C THR A 98 14.66 -7.52 -8.53
N SER A 99 13.34 -7.53 -8.32
CA SER A 99 12.44 -8.38 -9.09
C SER A 99 12.12 -7.76 -10.45
N ILE A 100 12.28 -8.55 -11.52
CA ILE A 100 12.01 -8.14 -12.91
C ILE A 100 11.04 -9.11 -13.58
N PHE A 101 10.30 -8.63 -14.58
CA PHE A 101 9.47 -9.45 -15.45
C PHE A 101 9.55 -8.99 -16.90
N GLY A 102 9.22 -9.89 -17.80
CA GLY A 102 9.13 -9.65 -19.24
C GLY A 102 8.13 -10.59 -19.90
N GLY A 103 7.76 -10.31 -21.13
CA GLY A 103 6.89 -11.13 -21.96
C GLY A 103 7.61 -11.97 -23.00
N SER A 104 8.90 -11.74 -23.15
CA SER A 104 9.80 -12.53 -23.99
C SER A 104 11.18 -12.59 -23.36
N VAL A 105 12.03 -13.48 -23.89
CA VAL A 105 13.44 -13.58 -23.47
C VAL A 105 14.16 -12.25 -23.66
N GLU A 106 13.93 -11.56 -24.77
CA GLU A 106 14.55 -10.30 -25.13
C GLU A 106 14.15 -9.20 -24.14
N GLU A 107 12.87 -9.15 -23.75
CA GLU A 107 12.38 -8.15 -22.78
C GLU A 107 13.00 -8.38 -21.39
N PHE A 108 13.11 -9.64 -20.91
CA PHE A 108 13.84 -9.96 -19.69
C PHE A 108 15.30 -9.48 -19.75
N VAL A 109 15.99 -9.70 -20.86
CA VAL A 109 17.37 -9.28 -21.07
C VAL A 109 17.49 -7.76 -21.06
N GLU A 110 16.58 -7.04 -21.69
CA GLU A 110 16.61 -5.57 -21.71
C GLU A 110 16.37 -4.99 -20.31
N VAL A 111 15.36 -5.47 -19.60
CA VAL A 111 15.09 -5.05 -18.22
C VAL A 111 16.26 -5.38 -17.28
N ALA A 112 16.85 -6.57 -17.43
CA ALA A 112 18.01 -6.98 -16.63
C ALA A 112 19.21 -6.03 -16.81
N LYS A 113 19.53 -5.66 -18.04
CA LYS A 113 20.62 -4.67 -18.32
C LYS A 113 20.38 -3.32 -17.68
N ILE A 114 19.11 -2.87 -17.61
CA ILE A 114 18.75 -1.57 -16.99
C ILE A 114 18.84 -1.65 -15.47
N MET A 115 18.38 -2.75 -14.87
CA MET A 115 18.25 -2.88 -13.41
C MET A 115 19.52 -3.39 -12.71
N ALA A 116 20.37 -4.15 -13.40
CA ALA A 116 21.59 -4.73 -12.81
C ALA A 116 22.52 -3.69 -12.13
N PRO A 117 22.76 -2.50 -12.70
CA PRO A 117 23.66 -1.52 -12.09
C PRO A 117 23.20 -0.97 -10.72
N VAL A 118 21.94 -1.10 -10.37
CA VAL A 118 21.34 -0.60 -9.13
C VAL A 118 20.86 -1.72 -8.19
N SER A 119 21.38 -2.94 -8.37
CA SER A 119 20.93 -4.15 -7.69
C SER A 119 22.10 -5.01 -7.24
N ASP A 120 21.97 -5.71 -6.09
CA ASP A 120 22.91 -6.77 -5.71
C ASP A 120 22.63 -8.11 -6.44
N GLY A 121 21.38 -8.33 -6.89
CA GLY A 121 20.94 -9.47 -7.67
C GLY A 121 19.58 -9.25 -8.32
N LEU A 122 19.19 -10.13 -9.25
CA LEU A 122 17.90 -10.05 -9.97
C LEU A 122 17.02 -11.26 -9.67
N GLU A 123 15.78 -11.03 -9.20
CA GLU A 123 14.74 -12.05 -9.15
C GLU A 123 13.98 -12.07 -10.48
N LEU A 124 13.89 -13.22 -11.15
CA LEU A 124 13.11 -13.38 -12.38
C LEU A 124 11.68 -13.81 -12.03
N ASN A 125 10.71 -12.90 -12.12
CA ASN A 125 9.30 -13.24 -11.92
C ASN A 125 8.72 -13.92 -13.16
N LEU A 126 8.77 -15.24 -13.19
CA LEU A 126 8.32 -16.09 -14.31
C LEU A 126 6.81 -16.42 -14.23
N SER A 127 6.09 -15.94 -13.21
CA SER A 127 4.77 -16.46 -12.83
C SER A 127 3.63 -15.49 -13.05
N CYS A 128 3.75 -14.46 -13.88
CA CYS A 128 2.70 -13.47 -14.01
C CYS A 128 1.46 -13.98 -14.78
N PRO A 129 0.33 -14.28 -14.10
CA PRO A 129 -0.86 -14.85 -14.76
C PRO A 129 -1.75 -13.82 -15.47
N HIS A 130 -1.48 -12.51 -15.35
CA HIS A 130 -2.46 -11.46 -15.63
C HIS A 130 -2.07 -10.48 -16.75
N ALA A 131 -1.00 -10.74 -17.49
CA ALA A 131 -0.65 -9.93 -18.63
C ALA A 131 -1.03 -10.67 -19.92
N THR A 132 -1.86 -10.07 -20.75
CA THR A 132 -2.22 -10.62 -22.08
C THR A 132 -0.93 -10.84 -22.89
N GLY A 133 -0.62 -12.08 -23.25
CA GLY A 133 0.64 -12.46 -23.89
C GLY A 133 1.80 -12.82 -22.94
N TYR A 134 1.61 -12.63 -21.61
CA TYR A 134 2.58 -12.90 -20.55
C TYR A 134 1.88 -13.81 -19.54
N GLY A 135 2.21 -15.02 -19.39
CA GLY A 135 1.34 -15.78 -18.54
C GLY A 135 1.99 -16.85 -17.70
N MET A 136 1.17 -17.47 -16.86
CA MET A 136 1.46 -18.69 -16.11
C MET A 136 2.21 -19.76 -16.95
N ALA A 137 2.00 -19.77 -18.26
CA ALA A 137 2.66 -20.66 -19.21
C ALA A 137 4.20 -20.56 -19.17
N MET A 138 4.77 -19.37 -18.99
CA MET A 138 6.24 -19.22 -18.99
C MET A 138 6.90 -19.97 -17.82
N GLY A 139 6.37 -19.83 -16.62
CA GLY A 139 6.90 -20.49 -15.43
C GLY A 139 6.53 -21.98 -15.31
N GLN A 140 5.72 -22.50 -16.22
CA GLN A 140 5.33 -23.92 -16.31
C GLN A 140 6.10 -24.68 -17.40
N ASP A 141 6.83 -23.97 -18.26
CA ASP A 141 7.63 -24.56 -19.34
C ASP A 141 9.11 -24.61 -18.95
N PRO A 142 9.68 -25.81 -18.66
CA PRO A 142 11.08 -25.94 -18.28
C PRO A 142 12.05 -25.39 -19.32
N ALA A 143 11.74 -25.55 -20.62
CA ALA A 143 12.62 -25.08 -21.70
C ALA A 143 12.72 -23.55 -21.70
N LEU A 144 11.59 -22.88 -21.53
CA LEU A 144 11.51 -21.41 -21.49
C LEU A 144 12.14 -20.84 -20.21
N VAL A 145 11.94 -21.49 -19.05
CA VAL A 145 12.61 -21.11 -17.78
C VAL A 145 14.13 -21.16 -17.92
N ARG A 146 14.66 -22.25 -18.51
CA ARG A 146 16.09 -22.39 -18.78
C ARG A 146 16.59 -21.31 -19.75
N GLU A 147 15.87 -21.07 -20.86
CA GLU A 147 16.24 -20.09 -21.87
C GLU A 147 16.30 -18.67 -21.30
N ILE A 148 15.25 -18.24 -20.58
CA ILE A 148 15.20 -16.90 -19.95
C ILE A 148 16.34 -16.75 -18.93
N THR A 149 16.53 -17.75 -18.06
CA THR A 149 17.57 -17.71 -17.03
C THR A 149 18.95 -17.59 -17.67
N ALA A 150 19.26 -18.42 -18.68
CA ALA A 150 20.53 -18.40 -19.38
C ALA A 150 20.77 -17.08 -20.14
N ALA A 151 19.74 -16.55 -20.79
CA ALA A 151 19.85 -15.29 -21.54
C ALA A 151 20.10 -14.10 -20.62
N VAL A 152 19.44 -14.03 -19.46
CA VAL A 152 19.71 -12.99 -18.46
C VAL A 152 21.11 -13.18 -17.88
N LYS A 153 21.48 -14.40 -17.47
CA LYS A 153 22.80 -14.69 -16.90
C LYS A 153 23.95 -14.34 -17.84
N ALA A 154 23.74 -14.45 -19.15
CA ALA A 154 24.74 -14.09 -20.16
C ALA A 154 25.03 -12.59 -20.29
N VAL A 155 24.18 -11.72 -19.71
CA VAL A 155 24.27 -10.25 -19.89
C VAL A 155 24.45 -9.48 -18.58
N VAL A 156 24.46 -10.17 -17.43
CA VAL A 156 24.70 -9.55 -16.12
C VAL A 156 25.77 -10.30 -15.34
N ASP A 157 26.56 -9.59 -14.54
CA ASP A 157 27.60 -10.15 -13.68
C ASP A 157 27.12 -10.39 -12.23
N ILE A 158 25.88 -9.98 -11.91
CA ILE A 158 25.26 -10.16 -10.59
C ILE A 158 24.45 -11.46 -10.53
N PRO A 159 24.14 -11.97 -9.30
CA PRO A 159 23.32 -13.16 -9.13
C PRO A 159 21.92 -13.06 -9.76
N VAL A 160 21.46 -14.21 -10.31
CA VAL A 160 20.14 -14.37 -10.94
C VAL A 160 19.34 -15.43 -10.20
N VAL A 161 18.13 -15.05 -9.73
CA VAL A 161 17.26 -15.85 -8.85
C VAL A 161 15.90 -16.04 -9.50
N PRO A 162 15.63 -17.13 -10.24
CA PRO A 162 14.30 -17.43 -10.75
C PRO A 162 13.29 -17.68 -9.63
N LYS A 163 12.12 -17.00 -9.71
CA LYS A 163 10.99 -17.21 -8.81
C LYS A 163 9.97 -18.14 -9.42
N LEU A 164 9.81 -19.30 -8.80
CA LEU A 164 9.00 -20.39 -9.31
C LEU A 164 7.54 -20.32 -8.83
N THR A 165 6.65 -20.77 -9.69
CA THR A 165 5.22 -20.88 -9.39
C THR A 165 4.87 -22.26 -8.82
N PRO A 166 3.97 -22.36 -7.83
CA PRO A 166 3.43 -23.64 -7.38
C PRO A 166 2.40 -24.23 -8.36
N ASN A 167 1.99 -23.43 -9.38
CA ASN A 167 0.95 -23.80 -10.35
C ASN A 167 1.51 -24.66 -11.49
N THR A 168 2.28 -25.68 -11.15
CA THR A 168 2.88 -26.65 -12.08
C THR A 168 2.73 -28.06 -11.53
N PRO A 169 2.60 -29.08 -12.38
CA PRO A 169 2.54 -30.46 -11.92
C PRO A 169 3.88 -30.95 -11.33
N ASN A 170 5.02 -30.37 -11.76
CA ASN A 170 6.36 -30.81 -11.37
C ASN A 170 7.31 -29.62 -11.18
N ILE A 171 7.35 -29.05 -9.96
CA ILE A 171 8.20 -27.90 -9.66
C ILE A 171 9.70 -28.29 -9.64
N ALA A 172 10.04 -29.55 -9.36
CA ALA A 172 11.42 -30.03 -9.38
C ALA A 172 12.02 -29.96 -10.79
N GLU A 173 11.26 -30.28 -11.82
CA GLU A 173 11.69 -30.16 -13.22
C GLU A 173 11.94 -28.69 -13.62
N ILE A 174 11.08 -27.78 -13.17
CA ILE A 174 11.25 -26.35 -13.39
C ILE A 174 12.51 -25.84 -12.67
N ALA A 175 12.76 -26.30 -11.43
CA ALA A 175 13.94 -25.93 -10.67
C ALA A 175 15.23 -26.41 -11.36
N LEU A 176 15.27 -27.66 -11.84
CA LEU A 176 16.39 -28.18 -12.62
C LEU A 176 16.67 -27.37 -13.87
N ALA A 177 15.62 -26.98 -14.59
CA ALA A 177 15.75 -26.14 -15.78
C ALA A 177 16.34 -24.75 -15.45
N ALA A 178 15.95 -24.17 -14.31
CA ALA A 178 16.54 -22.91 -13.83
C ALA A 178 18.05 -23.09 -13.49
N VAL A 179 18.41 -24.18 -12.82
CA VAL A 179 19.83 -24.53 -12.53
C VAL A 179 20.64 -24.73 -13.82
N GLU A 180 20.11 -25.47 -14.79
CA GLU A 180 20.70 -25.63 -16.12
C GLU A 180 20.87 -24.30 -16.87
N GLY A 181 19.97 -23.34 -16.63
CA GLY A 181 20.06 -21.96 -17.14
C GLY A 181 21.11 -21.11 -16.41
N GLY A 182 21.75 -21.61 -15.36
CA GLY A 182 22.79 -20.90 -14.61
C GLY A 182 22.26 -20.02 -13.48
N ALA A 183 21.11 -20.37 -12.89
CA ALA A 183 20.62 -19.71 -11.68
C ALA A 183 21.63 -19.77 -10.53
N ASP A 184 21.73 -18.73 -9.71
CA ASP A 184 22.58 -18.67 -8.52
C ASP A 184 21.81 -19.05 -7.23
N ALA A 185 20.49 -18.86 -7.22
CA ALA A 185 19.56 -19.29 -6.17
C ALA A 185 18.17 -19.50 -6.76
N ILE A 186 17.26 -20.08 -5.98
CA ILE A 186 15.84 -20.27 -6.35
C ILE A 186 14.95 -19.55 -5.35
N CYS A 187 13.92 -18.82 -5.80
CA CYS A 187 12.85 -18.33 -4.95
C CYS A 187 11.58 -19.18 -5.17
N ALA A 188 10.98 -19.70 -4.10
CA ALA A 188 9.76 -20.50 -4.11
C ALA A 188 8.94 -20.27 -2.82
N ILE A 189 7.66 -20.01 -2.96
CA ILE A 189 6.80 -20.03 -4.13
C ILE A 189 6.16 -18.67 -4.42
N ASN A 190 5.74 -18.44 -5.65
CA ASN A 190 4.81 -17.37 -5.98
C ASN A 190 3.39 -17.76 -5.52
N THR A 191 2.38 -16.94 -5.74
CA THR A 191 1.00 -17.18 -5.33
C THR A 191 0.37 -18.40 -6.02
N LEU A 192 -0.51 -19.10 -5.28
CA LEU A 192 -1.26 -20.25 -5.77
C LEU A 192 -2.52 -19.79 -6.52
N GLY A 193 -2.95 -20.50 -7.53
CA GLY A 193 -4.23 -20.24 -8.19
C GLY A 193 -4.13 -20.08 -9.70
N PRO A 194 -5.05 -19.36 -10.35
CA PRO A 194 -5.92 -18.30 -9.80
C PRO A 194 -7.07 -18.80 -8.92
N GLY A 195 -7.33 -18.07 -7.82
CA GLY A 195 -8.48 -18.26 -6.96
C GLY A 195 -9.57 -17.20 -7.23
N TYR A 196 -10.82 -17.55 -6.92
CA TYR A 196 -12.00 -16.70 -7.05
C TYR A 196 -12.58 -16.38 -5.68
N THR A 197 -12.98 -15.12 -5.46
CA THR A 197 -13.77 -14.73 -4.30
C THR A 197 -14.96 -13.86 -4.73
N SER A 198 -16.06 -13.98 -3.99
CA SER A 198 -17.25 -13.16 -4.22
C SER A 198 -17.79 -12.58 -2.91
N ALA A 199 -18.41 -11.41 -2.99
CA ALA A 199 -19.21 -10.82 -1.95
C ALA A 199 -20.56 -10.41 -2.54
N HIS A 200 -21.64 -10.70 -1.85
CA HIS A 200 -23.02 -10.36 -2.26
C HIS A 200 -23.36 -10.78 -3.71
N GLY A 201 -22.80 -11.92 -4.18
CA GLY A 201 -23.02 -12.44 -5.52
C GLY A 201 -22.17 -11.83 -6.63
N HIS A 202 -21.30 -10.89 -6.32
CA HIS A 202 -20.40 -10.24 -7.26
C HIS A 202 -18.95 -10.71 -7.07
N PRO A 203 -18.15 -10.87 -8.16
CA PRO A 203 -16.70 -11.04 -8.03
C PRO A 203 -16.10 -9.85 -7.30
N VAL A 204 -15.29 -10.08 -6.25
CA VAL A 204 -14.67 -8.97 -5.51
C VAL A 204 -13.55 -8.35 -6.35
N LEU A 205 -12.60 -9.16 -6.82
CA LEU A 205 -11.50 -8.63 -7.62
C LEU A 205 -12.01 -8.14 -8.99
N SER A 206 -11.61 -6.95 -9.39
CA SER A 206 -11.96 -6.38 -10.70
C SER A 206 -11.51 -7.25 -11.87
N ASN A 207 -10.46 -8.06 -11.69
CA ASN A 207 -9.94 -9.03 -12.64
C ASN A 207 -10.69 -10.38 -12.61
N GLY A 208 -11.71 -10.54 -11.75
CA GLY A 208 -12.49 -11.75 -11.55
C GLY A 208 -11.81 -12.81 -10.69
N ALA A 209 -10.50 -13.02 -10.84
CA ALA A 209 -9.72 -13.99 -10.08
C ALA A 209 -8.30 -13.48 -9.80
N GLY A 210 -7.58 -14.09 -8.85
CA GLY A 210 -6.26 -13.65 -8.45
C GLY A 210 -5.39 -14.74 -7.81
N GLY A 211 -4.15 -14.39 -7.51
CA GLY A 211 -3.23 -15.27 -6.79
C GLY A 211 -3.57 -15.34 -5.30
N MET A 212 -3.63 -16.55 -4.78
CA MET A 212 -3.90 -16.83 -3.36
C MET A 212 -2.60 -16.83 -2.55
N SER A 213 -2.67 -16.27 -1.36
CA SER A 213 -1.57 -16.19 -0.38
C SER A 213 -2.10 -16.35 1.04
N GLY A 214 -1.20 -16.34 2.03
CA GLY A 214 -1.55 -16.48 3.43
C GLY A 214 -1.43 -17.91 3.94
N LYS A 215 -1.87 -18.13 5.19
CA LYS A 215 -1.62 -19.35 5.95
C LYS A 215 -2.04 -20.63 5.23
N ALA A 216 -3.11 -20.61 4.47
CA ALA A 216 -3.62 -21.77 3.74
C ALA A 216 -2.65 -22.31 2.67
N VAL A 217 -1.69 -21.51 2.18
CA VAL A 217 -0.74 -21.98 1.17
C VAL A 217 0.55 -22.57 1.76
N LEU A 218 0.77 -22.47 3.07
CA LEU A 218 1.99 -22.98 3.72
C LEU A 218 2.29 -24.45 3.43
N PRO A 219 1.34 -25.40 3.55
CA PRO A 219 1.63 -26.82 3.26
C PRO A 219 2.09 -27.06 1.82
N ILE A 220 1.59 -26.26 0.88
CA ILE A 220 1.98 -26.33 -0.54
C ILE A 220 3.38 -25.76 -0.72
N ALA A 221 3.70 -24.64 -0.07
CA ALA A 221 5.05 -24.06 -0.09
C ALA A 221 6.08 -25.02 0.45
N LEU A 222 5.83 -25.65 1.60
CA LEU A 222 6.72 -26.66 2.21
C LEU A 222 6.97 -27.87 1.28
N LYS A 223 5.90 -28.37 0.64
CA LYS A 223 6.02 -29.44 -0.37
C LYS A 223 6.93 -28.99 -1.52
N CYS A 224 6.67 -27.83 -2.10
CA CYS A 224 7.45 -27.31 -3.22
C CYS A 224 8.92 -27.11 -2.87
N ILE A 225 9.23 -26.52 -1.71
CA ILE A 225 10.60 -26.30 -1.24
C ILE A 225 11.34 -27.63 -1.07
N ARG A 226 10.70 -28.66 -0.48
CA ARG A 226 11.29 -30.00 -0.34
C ARG A 226 11.58 -30.65 -1.68
N GLU A 227 10.68 -30.53 -2.64
CA GLU A 227 10.88 -31.09 -3.99
C GLU A 227 12.02 -30.38 -4.74
N ILE A 228 12.15 -29.05 -4.59
CA ILE A 228 13.26 -28.29 -5.15
C ILE A 228 14.57 -28.69 -4.48
N ARG A 229 14.62 -28.74 -3.14
CA ARG A 229 15.83 -29.13 -2.38
C ARG A 229 16.31 -30.56 -2.71
N ALA A 230 15.39 -31.45 -3.04
CA ALA A 230 15.74 -32.81 -3.43
C ALA A 230 16.53 -32.90 -4.75
N VAL A 231 16.50 -31.87 -5.58
CA VAL A 231 17.13 -31.84 -6.91
C VAL A 231 18.11 -30.66 -7.11
N CYS A 232 18.28 -29.79 -6.10
CA CYS A 232 19.03 -28.54 -6.24
C CYS A 232 19.75 -28.19 -4.94
N ASP A 233 21.08 -27.98 -5.01
CA ASP A 233 21.94 -27.58 -3.89
C ASP A 233 22.08 -26.05 -3.76
N LEU A 234 21.52 -25.25 -4.70
CA LEU A 234 21.57 -23.80 -4.66
C LEU A 234 20.80 -23.24 -3.45
N PRO A 235 21.12 -22.02 -2.97
CA PRO A 235 20.33 -21.35 -1.95
C PRO A 235 18.86 -21.21 -2.35
N ILE A 236 17.95 -21.42 -1.41
CA ILE A 236 16.50 -21.32 -1.61
C ILE A 236 15.93 -20.20 -0.73
N ILE A 237 15.26 -19.24 -1.36
CA ILE A 237 14.38 -18.28 -0.68
C ILE A 237 13.00 -18.94 -0.58
N GLY A 238 12.61 -19.36 0.63
CA GLY A 238 11.32 -20.02 0.88
C GLY A 238 10.24 -19.01 1.25
N CYS A 239 9.15 -18.98 0.47
CA CYS A 239 8.01 -18.08 0.66
C CYS A 239 6.68 -18.84 0.62
N GLY A 240 5.68 -18.38 1.38
CA GLY A 240 4.30 -18.88 1.27
C GLY A 240 3.67 -19.25 2.60
N GLY A 241 2.85 -18.35 3.16
CA GLY A 241 2.03 -18.59 4.35
C GLY A 241 2.74 -18.60 5.69
N ILE A 242 3.97 -18.11 5.74
CA ILE A 242 4.82 -18.05 6.94
C ILE A 242 4.36 -16.87 7.81
N SER A 243 4.10 -17.14 9.10
CA SER A 243 3.58 -16.14 10.04
C SER A 243 4.04 -16.35 11.49
N SER A 244 4.77 -17.42 11.80
CA SER A 244 5.25 -17.74 13.15
C SER A 244 6.63 -18.35 13.13
N ALA A 245 7.32 -18.38 14.28
CA ALA A 245 8.62 -19.04 14.43
C ALA A 245 8.56 -20.54 14.11
N ALA A 246 7.42 -21.20 14.36
CA ALA A 246 7.20 -22.59 13.95
C ALA A 246 7.22 -22.74 12.43
N ASP A 247 6.51 -21.84 11.71
CA ASP A 247 6.50 -21.85 10.25
C ASP A 247 7.88 -21.60 9.65
N VAL A 248 8.65 -20.69 10.27
CA VAL A 248 10.05 -20.42 9.86
C VAL A 248 10.88 -21.69 9.99
N ARG A 249 10.83 -22.36 11.15
CA ARG A 249 11.58 -23.62 11.37
C ARG A 249 11.17 -24.71 10.35
N GLU A 250 9.86 -24.90 10.15
CA GLU A 250 9.37 -25.88 9.16
C GLU A 250 9.83 -25.55 7.73
N THR A 251 9.91 -24.25 7.40
CA THR A 251 10.37 -23.79 6.07
C THR A 251 11.87 -24.03 5.90
N MET A 252 12.67 -23.78 6.94
CA MET A 252 14.10 -24.10 6.93
C MET A 252 14.35 -25.62 6.91
N ASP A 253 13.60 -26.39 7.69
CA ASP A 253 13.65 -27.86 7.67
C ASP A 253 13.22 -28.46 6.31
N ALA A 254 12.37 -27.75 5.58
CA ALA A 254 12.02 -28.11 4.21
C ALA A 254 13.17 -27.84 3.21
N GLY A 255 14.17 -27.02 3.58
CA GLY A 255 15.36 -26.74 2.79
C GLY A 255 15.55 -25.30 2.37
N ALA A 256 14.80 -24.34 2.92
CA ALA A 256 15.03 -22.93 2.65
C ALA A 256 16.23 -22.38 3.44
N ASP A 257 17.00 -21.48 2.83
CA ASP A 257 18.14 -20.77 3.43
C ASP A 257 17.74 -19.36 3.89
N ILE A 258 16.86 -18.70 3.14
CA ILE A 258 16.24 -17.41 3.45
C ILE A 258 14.71 -17.60 3.52
N VAL A 259 14.07 -16.93 4.46
CA VAL A 259 12.62 -17.07 4.71
C VAL A 259 11.87 -15.80 4.37
N GLY A 260 10.90 -15.91 3.46
CA GLY A 260 10.09 -14.79 2.98
C GLY A 260 8.77 -14.63 3.72
N VAL A 261 8.63 -13.53 4.45
CA VAL A 261 7.41 -13.18 5.16
C VAL A 261 6.64 -12.11 4.39
N GLY A 262 5.45 -12.43 3.93
CA GLY A 262 4.63 -11.55 3.08
C GLY A 262 3.27 -11.21 3.71
N SER A 263 2.26 -12.04 3.47
CA SER A 263 0.86 -11.78 3.88
C SER A 263 0.65 -11.62 5.39
N ALA A 264 1.56 -12.11 6.22
CA ALA A 264 1.53 -11.87 7.66
C ALA A 264 1.69 -10.39 8.05
N LEU A 265 2.27 -9.57 7.16
CA LEU A 265 2.47 -8.13 7.36
C LEU A 265 1.22 -7.28 7.06
N THR A 266 0.11 -7.93 6.65
CA THR A 266 -1.13 -7.22 6.33
C THR A 266 -1.66 -6.48 7.56
N GLY A 267 -1.96 -5.19 7.41
CA GLY A 267 -2.50 -4.31 8.45
C GLY A 267 -1.45 -3.76 9.42
N MET A 268 -0.18 -4.16 9.31
CA MET A 268 0.86 -3.65 10.19
C MET A 268 1.36 -2.28 9.74
N THR A 269 1.52 -1.36 10.68
CA THR A 269 2.31 -0.13 10.50
C THR A 269 3.80 -0.48 10.34
N THR A 270 4.63 0.48 9.95
CA THR A 270 6.08 0.27 9.83
C THR A 270 6.71 -0.11 11.18
N ALA A 271 6.26 0.52 12.28
CA ALA A 271 6.72 0.19 13.62
C ALA A 271 6.31 -1.23 14.06
N GLU A 272 5.06 -1.62 13.83
CA GLU A 272 4.58 -2.97 14.14
C GLU A 272 5.31 -4.05 13.32
N MET A 273 5.73 -3.77 12.10
CA MET A 273 6.58 -4.70 11.34
C MET A 273 7.94 -4.91 12.00
N ALA A 274 8.58 -3.84 12.49
CA ALA A 274 9.85 -3.94 13.20
C ALA A 274 9.71 -4.79 14.48
N ASP A 275 8.68 -4.53 15.28
CA ASP A 275 8.38 -5.31 16.49
C ASP A 275 8.10 -6.78 16.15
N TYR A 276 7.35 -7.03 15.09
CA TYR A 276 7.03 -8.39 14.62
C TYR A 276 8.30 -9.18 14.25
N PHE A 277 9.23 -8.61 13.46
CA PHE A 277 10.46 -9.29 13.10
C PHE A 277 11.42 -9.45 14.29
N ASN A 278 11.48 -8.50 15.21
CA ASN A 278 12.21 -8.63 16.48
C ASN A 278 11.69 -9.82 17.31
N GLN A 279 10.36 -9.91 17.47
CA GLN A 279 9.75 -11.01 18.21
C GLN A 279 9.96 -12.36 17.51
N LEU A 280 9.79 -12.39 16.17
CA LEU A 280 9.98 -13.60 15.37
C LEU A 280 11.40 -14.16 15.49
N GLU A 281 12.43 -13.30 15.39
CA GLU A 281 13.83 -13.69 15.59
C GLU A 281 14.07 -14.20 17.02
N SER A 282 13.53 -13.53 18.03
CA SER A 282 13.62 -13.95 19.42
C SER A 282 13.03 -15.34 19.65
N ASP A 283 11.82 -15.60 19.12
CA ASP A 283 11.12 -16.88 19.28
C ASP A 283 11.83 -18.05 18.55
N ILE A 284 12.56 -17.75 17.47
CA ILE A 284 13.42 -18.74 16.80
C ILE A 284 14.63 -19.06 17.66
N CYS A 285 15.32 -18.04 18.19
CA CYS A 285 16.55 -18.21 18.98
C CYS A 285 16.32 -18.93 20.31
N PHE A 286 15.21 -18.64 20.98
CA PHE A 286 14.93 -19.20 22.32
C PHE A 286 14.11 -20.49 22.28
N ALA A 287 13.88 -21.09 21.10
CA ALA A 287 13.11 -22.30 20.91
C ALA A 287 11.78 -22.29 21.67
N SER A 288 11.10 -21.14 21.68
CA SER A 288 9.78 -21.01 22.28
C SER A 288 8.82 -21.97 21.59
N ASN A 289 8.34 -22.98 22.31
CA ASN A 289 7.34 -23.93 21.79
C ASN A 289 5.92 -23.33 21.72
N LYS A 290 5.77 -22.06 22.06
CA LYS A 290 4.53 -21.34 21.82
C LYS A 290 4.48 -20.99 20.34
N ALA A 291 3.69 -21.74 19.60
CA ALA A 291 3.26 -21.35 18.25
C ALA A 291 2.31 -20.14 18.39
N GLU A 292 2.85 -18.97 18.73
CA GLU A 292 2.07 -17.73 18.67
C GLU A 292 1.90 -17.38 17.21
N ASN A 293 0.69 -17.48 16.77
CA ASN A 293 0.30 -17.20 15.41
C ASN A 293 0.11 -15.68 15.30
N HIS A 294 1.04 -14.97 14.65
CA HIS A 294 0.97 -13.51 14.48
C HIS A 294 0.02 -13.07 13.34
N ILE A 295 -0.95 -13.93 13.01
CA ILE A 295 -2.02 -13.53 12.08
C ILE A 295 -2.89 -12.49 12.77
N ARG A 296 -3.05 -11.33 12.15
CA ARG A 296 -4.00 -10.32 12.59
C ARG A 296 -5.42 -10.77 12.22
N TYR A 297 -6.15 -11.25 13.21
CA TYR A 297 -7.56 -11.66 13.06
C TYR A 297 -8.53 -10.48 13.11
N ASP A 298 -8.06 -9.31 13.52
CA ASP A 298 -8.81 -8.05 13.60
C ASP A 298 -8.94 -7.31 12.25
N ILE A 299 -8.22 -7.78 11.22
CA ILE A 299 -8.35 -7.21 9.88
C ILE A 299 -9.67 -7.65 9.26
N ASP A 300 -10.53 -6.69 9.02
CA ASP A 300 -11.80 -6.89 8.32
C ASP A 300 -11.75 -6.25 6.93
N MET A 301 -11.92 -7.07 5.90
CA MET A 301 -12.03 -6.64 4.50
C MET A 301 -13.40 -6.99 3.91
N ASN A 302 -14.39 -7.30 4.76
CA ASN A 302 -15.73 -7.57 4.32
C ASN A 302 -16.39 -6.31 3.76
N PHE A 303 -17.25 -6.51 2.78
CA PHE A 303 -18.06 -5.47 2.17
C PHE A 303 -19.46 -5.49 2.80
N GLU A 304 -19.83 -4.39 3.44
CA GLU A 304 -21.17 -4.19 4.02
C GLU A 304 -22.05 -3.45 3.01
N PRO A 305 -23.29 -3.93 2.73
CA PRO A 305 -24.19 -3.26 1.82
C PRO A 305 -24.75 -1.97 2.43
N VAL A 306 -24.83 -0.92 1.64
CA VAL A 306 -25.48 0.35 1.95
C VAL A 306 -26.34 0.79 0.78
N VAL A 307 -27.54 1.32 1.06
CA VAL A 307 -28.46 1.78 0.03
C VAL A 307 -28.43 3.32 -0.06
N LEU A 308 -28.27 3.84 -1.26
CA LEU A 308 -28.33 5.27 -1.49
C LEU A 308 -29.76 5.79 -1.27
N VAL A 309 -29.94 6.68 -0.30
CA VAL A 309 -31.26 7.29 0.02
C VAL A 309 -31.39 8.74 -0.47
N LYS A 310 -30.26 9.43 -0.71
CA LYS A 310 -30.25 10.78 -1.27
C LYS A 310 -28.99 11.00 -2.10
N ASN A 311 -29.14 11.59 -3.28
CA ASN A 311 -28.06 12.12 -4.11
C ASN A 311 -28.32 13.60 -4.32
N GLU A 312 -27.58 14.47 -3.63
CA GLU A 312 -27.75 15.91 -3.65
C GLU A 312 -26.65 16.57 -4.47
N ARG A 313 -27.02 17.09 -5.63
CA ARG A 313 -26.11 17.88 -6.48
C ARG A 313 -25.87 19.25 -5.84
N ILE A 314 -24.63 19.56 -5.55
CA ILE A 314 -24.20 20.87 -5.05
C ILE A 314 -23.91 21.80 -6.23
N CYS A 315 -23.11 21.34 -7.19
CA CYS A 315 -22.84 21.99 -8.45
C CYS A 315 -22.59 20.95 -9.55
N GLU A 316 -22.10 21.35 -10.72
CA GLU A 316 -21.92 20.48 -11.88
C GLU A 316 -21.09 19.23 -11.55
N ASP A 317 -20.01 19.37 -10.78
CA ASP A 317 -19.04 18.32 -10.49
C ASP A 317 -18.95 17.93 -9.00
N ILE A 318 -19.89 18.36 -8.15
CA ILE A 318 -19.91 18.00 -6.72
C ILE A 318 -21.29 17.49 -6.31
N CYS A 319 -21.34 16.35 -5.61
CA CYS A 319 -22.54 15.88 -4.94
C CYS A 319 -22.26 15.38 -3.52
N VAL A 320 -23.33 15.32 -2.71
CA VAL A 320 -23.35 14.65 -1.41
C VAL A 320 -24.28 13.44 -1.51
N LEU A 321 -23.71 12.26 -1.27
CA LEU A 321 -24.42 10.99 -1.22
C LEU A 321 -24.78 10.68 0.23
N THR A 322 -26.04 10.32 0.50
CA THR A 322 -26.51 9.87 1.82
C THR A 322 -27.00 8.43 1.71
N PHE A 323 -26.58 7.59 2.64
CA PHE A 323 -26.92 6.16 2.69
C PHE A 323 -27.80 5.84 3.90
N ASP A 324 -28.46 4.68 3.85
CA ASP A 324 -29.52 4.25 4.77
C ASP A 324 -29.03 3.73 6.13
N ARG A 325 -27.73 3.77 6.41
CA ARG A 325 -27.19 3.24 7.67
C ARG A 325 -26.13 4.11 8.30
N LYS A 326 -25.82 3.80 9.55
CA LYS A 326 -24.69 4.32 10.30
C LYS A 326 -23.43 3.50 10.03
N ILE A 327 -22.29 4.14 9.97
CA ILE A 327 -20.96 3.52 9.95
C ILE A 327 -20.15 4.05 11.14
N ASN A 328 -19.53 3.15 11.90
CA ASN A 328 -18.63 3.58 12.98
C ASN A 328 -17.28 3.97 12.38
N ILE A 329 -17.03 5.27 12.30
CA ILE A 329 -15.80 5.85 11.79
C ILE A 329 -15.38 7.01 12.68
N GLN A 330 -14.09 7.08 13.03
CA GLN A 330 -13.50 8.14 13.84
C GLN A 330 -12.82 9.16 12.95
N ALA A 331 -12.60 10.37 13.48
CA ALA A 331 -11.87 11.40 12.75
C ALA A 331 -10.46 10.91 12.37
N GLY A 332 -10.10 11.09 11.11
CA GLY A 332 -8.84 10.61 10.53
C GLY A 332 -8.94 9.24 9.88
N GLU A 333 -9.98 8.47 10.11
CA GLU A 333 -10.21 7.21 9.39
C GLU A 333 -10.94 7.47 8.06
N PHE A 334 -10.91 6.47 7.17
CA PHE A 334 -11.59 6.49 5.89
C PHE A 334 -12.17 5.12 5.54
N VAL A 335 -13.10 5.09 4.61
CA VAL A 335 -13.72 3.86 4.11
C VAL A 335 -13.47 3.70 2.62
N PHE A 336 -13.56 2.47 2.12
CA PHE A 336 -13.68 2.24 0.68
C PHE A 336 -15.14 2.06 0.30
N LEU A 337 -15.56 2.75 -0.76
CA LEU A 337 -16.84 2.52 -1.42
C LEU A 337 -16.60 1.69 -2.67
N TRP A 338 -17.31 0.57 -2.79
CA TRP A 338 -17.25 -0.35 -3.92
C TRP A 338 -18.57 -0.37 -4.67
N VAL A 339 -18.49 -0.12 -5.98
CA VAL A 339 -19.59 -0.29 -6.93
C VAL A 339 -19.22 -1.46 -7.84
N PRO A 340 -19.91 -2.62 -7.73
CA PRO A 340 -19.61 -3.79 -8.55
C PRO A 340 -19.59 -3.47 -10.04
N GLY A 341 -18.56 -3.97 -10.73
CA GLY A 341 -18.36 -3.69 -12.17
C GLY A 341 -17.76 -2.32 -12.49
N VAL A 342 -17.84 -1.34 -11.59
CA VAL A 342 -17.26 0.00 -11.76
C VAL A 342 -15.88 0.11 -11.10
N GLY A 343 -15.77 -0.22 -9.82
CA GLY A 343 -14.51 -0.16 -9.08
C GLY A 343 -14.69 0.14 -7.60
N GLU A 344 -13.60 0.51 -6.94
CA GLU A 344 -13.52 0.85 -5.53
C GLU A 344 -12.61 2.06 -5.31
N LYS A 345 -12.99 2.98 -4.42
CA LYS A 345 -12.16 4.13 -4.04
C LYS A 345 -12.31 4.49 -2.57
N PRO A 346 -11.25 5.07 -1.95
CA PRO A 346 -11.28 5.54 -0.57
C PRO A 346 -12.01 6.88 -0.46
N PHE A 347 -12.74 7.06 0.65
CA PHE A 347 -13.43 8.30 1.00
C PHE A 347 -13.35 8.58 2.50
N SER A 348 -13.14 9.83 2.88
CA SER A 348 -13.46 10.32 4.22
C SER A 348 -14.97 10.49 4.33
N ALA A 349 -15.58 10.02 5.41
CA ALA A 349 -17.00 10.25 5.63
C ALA A 349 -17.27 11.73 5.97
N LEU A 350 -18.33 12.29 5.41
CA LEU A 350 -18.83 13.61 5.79
C LEU A 350 -19.70 13.51 7.06
N SER A 351 -20.46 12.44 7.19
CA SER A 351 -21.22 12.06 8.38
C SER A 351 -21.21 10.54 8.56
N ASP A 352 -21.27 10.08 9.79
CA ASP A 352 -21.35 8.68 10.16
C ASP A 352 -22.79 8.20 10.38
N ASP A 353 -23.72 9.10 10.76
CA ASP A 353 -25.14 8.82 11.06
C ASP A 353 -26.07 9.96 10.62
N PRO A 354 -26.80 9.85 9.50
CA PRO A 354 -26.65 8.81 8.46
C PRO A 354 -25.29 8.93 7.76
N PHE A 355 -24.80 7.83 7.22
CA PHE A 355 -23.53 7.83 6.48
C PHE A 355 -23.62 8.70 5.23
N GLN A 356 -22.69 9.65 5.11
CA GLN A 356 -22.62 10.59 4.00
C GLN A 356 -21.21 10.69 3.43
N LEU A 357 -21.14 10.85 2.11
CA LEU A 357 -19.91 11.09 1.36
C LEU A 357 -20.04 12.33 0.49
N ALA A 358 -19.02 13.18 0.48
CA ALA A 358 -18.87 14.21 -0.55
C ALA A 358 -18.05 13.64 -1.71
N VAL A 359 -18.55 13.77 -2.93
CA VAL A 359 -17.94 13.28 -4.15
C VAL A 359 -17.66 14.44 -5.09
N ILE A 360 -16.42 14.55 -5.57
CA ILE A 360 -16.04 15.44 -6.68
C ILE A 360 -15.77 14.57 -7.91
N ASP A 361 -16.32 14.93 -9.05
CA ASP A 361 -16.12 14.21 -10.30
C ASP A 361 -14.73 14.48 -10.87
N VAL A 362 -13.84 13.48 -10.71
CA VAL A 362 -12.44 13.54 -11.17
C VAL A 362 -12.07 12.35 -12.06
N GLY A 363 -13.01 11.45 -12.35
CA GLY A 363 -12.74 10.29 -13.18
C GLY A 363 -13.85 9.26 -13.21
N ILE A 364 -13.62 8.13 -13.91
CA ILE A 364 -14.64 7.12 -14.24
C ILE A 364 -15.45 6.67 -13.01
N PHE A 365 -14.78 6.43 -11.87
CA PHE A 365 -15.47 5.95 -10.67
C PHE A 365 -16.35 7.04 -10.04
N THR A 366 -15.81 8.24 -9.84
CA THR A 366 -16.54 9.37 -9.27
C THR A 366 -17.66 9.84 -10.21
N HIS A 367 -17.44 9.80 -11.52
CA HIS A 367 -18.49 10.05 -12.50
C HIS A 367 -19.68 9.09 -12.33
N ALA A 368 -19.40 7.79 -12.20
CA ALA A 368 -20.45 6.79 -11.96
C ALA A 368 -21.18 7.02 -10.62
N LEU A 369 -20.48 7.50 -9.57
CA LEU A 369 -21.12 7.85 -8.31
C LEU A 369 -22.07 9.05 -8.43
N MET A 370 -21.70 10.06 -9.23
CA MET A 370 -22.53 11.22 -9.49
C MET A 370 -23.89 10.83 -10.11
N ASP A 371 -23.93 9.77 -10.89
CA ASP A 371 -25.11 9.31 -11.63
C ASP A 371 -25.88 8.18 -10.95
N LEU A 372 -25.49 7.80 -9.70
CA LEU A 372 -26.20 6.78 -8.95
C LEU A 372 -27.64 7.17 -8.66
N GLU A 373 -28.57 6.29 -8.97
CA GLU A 373 -29.99 6.46 -8.64
C GLU A 373 -30.28 6.14 -7.18
N VAL A 374 -31.18 6.90 -6.56
CA VAL A 374 -31.68 6.58 -5.21
C VAL A 374 -32.30 5.19 -5.21
N GLY A 375 -31.97 4.39 -4.19
CA GLY A 375 -32.33 2.98 -4.08
C GLY A 375 -31.25 2.02 -4.59
N THR A 376 -30.16 2.52 -5.20
CA THR A 376 -29.02 1.68 -5.58
C THR A 376 -28.28 1.17 -4.36
N GLU A 377 -28.04 -0.14 -4.31
CA GLU A 377 -27.17 -0.79 -3.32
C GLU A 377 -25.72 -0.73 -3.80
N VAL A 378 -24.85 -0.27 -2.93
CA VAL A 378 -23.39 -0.26 -3.08
C VAL A 378 -22.76 -0.83 -1.80
N TYR A 379 -21.46 -1.01 -1.77
CA TYR A 379 -20.82 -1.70 -0.67
C TYR A 379 -19.69 -0.88 -0.06
N VAL A 380 -19.57 -0.97 1.26
CA VAL A 380 -18.54 -0.25 2.02
C VAL A 380 -17.69 -1.23 2.80
N ARG A 381 -16.39 -1.00 2.89
CA ARG A 381 -15.49 -1.68 3.81
C ARG A 381 -14.59 -0.70 4.55
N GLY A 382 -14.19 -1.09 5.72
CA GLY A 382 -13.43 -0.26 6.66
C GLY A 382 -14.13 -0.17 8.02
N PRO A 383 -13.71 0.79 8.89
CA PRO A 383 -12.75 1.87 8.60
C PRO A 383 -11.31 1.41 8.41
N HIS A 384 -10.52 2.24 7.76
CA HIS A 384 -9.08 2.08 7.56
C HIS A 384 -8.34 3.35 7.99
N GLY A 385 -7.03 3.23 8.19
CA GLY A 385 -6.22 4.35 8.69
C GLY A 385 -6.13 4.35 10.21
N ILE A 386 -5.57 5.43 10.74
CA ILE A 386 -5.41 5.65 12.18
C ILE A 386 -6.27 6.83 12.60
N ALA A 387 -7.10 6.64 13.62
CA ALA A 387 -7.86 7.72 14.23
C ALA A 387 -6.91 8.80 14.79
N VAL A 388 -7.24 10.05 14.52
CA VAL A 388 -6.48 11.20 15.03
C VAL A 388 -6.68 11.30 16.54
N GLN A 389 -5.61 11.62 17.26
CA GLN A 389 -5.62 11.80 18.72
C GLN A 389 -4.91 13.11 19.08
N PRO A 390 -5.57 14.27 19.05
CA PRO A 390 -5.02 15.52 19.54
C PRO A 390 -4.73 15.41 21.04
N HIS A 391 -3.73 16.15 21.53
CA HIS A 391 -3.50 16.21 22.98
C HIS A 391 -4.66 16.91 23.70
N ASP A 392 -4.86 16.60 24.97
CA ASP A 392 -5.95 17.16 25.77
C ASP A 392 -5.92 18.70 25.78
N GLY A 393 -7.04 19.30 25.45
CA GLY A 393 -7.20 20.76 25.41
C GLY A 393 -6.55 21.46 24.21
N ALA A 394 -6.07 20.70 23.21
CA ALA A 394 -5.56 21.28 21.98
C ALA A 394 -6.61 22.15 21.28
N LYS A 395 -6.19 23.27 20.71
CA LYS A 395 -6.98 24.00 19.73
C LYS A 395 -6.74 23.44 18.34
N ILE A 396 -7.80 23.02 17.69
CA ILE A 396 -7.70 22.49 16.32
C ILE A 396 -7.82 23.64 15.33
N MET A 397 -6.82 23.80 14.48
CA MET A 397 -6.89 24.67 13.31
C MET A 397 -6.79 23.83 12.04
N ALA A 398 -7.89 23.71 11.31
CA ALA A 398 -7.99 22.83 10.17
C ALA A 398 -8.08 23.62 8.86
N VAL A 399 -7.30 23.23 7.85
CA VAL A 399 -7.34 23.82 6.51
C VAL A 399 -7.88 22.80 5.52
N ALA A 400 -8.96 23.17 4.84
CA ALA A 400 -9.70 22.28 3.96
C ALA A 400 -9.82 22.83 2.53
N GLY A 401 -9.75 21.93 1.55
CA GLY A 401 -10.10 22.22 0.17
C GLY A 401 -10.78 21.04 -0.50
N GLY A 402 -11.81 21.31 -1.29
CA GLY A 402 -12.55 20.25 -1.97
C GLY A 402 -13.10 19.20 -0.99
N THR A 403 -12.94 17.90 -1.30
CA THR A 403 -13.41 16.81 -0.44
C THR A 403 -12.68 16.71 0.90
N GLY A 404 -11.55 17.40 1.08
CA GLY A 404 -10.85 17.47 2.36
C GLY A 404 -11.68 18.08 3.49
N LEU A 405 -12.74 18.83 3.16
CA LEU A 405 -13.68 19.36 4.15
C LEU A 405 -14.35 18.25 4.97
N ALA A 406 -14.61 17.09 4.38
CA ALA A 406 -15.20 15.95 5.09
C ALA A 406 -14.31 15.48 6.26
N ALA A 407 -13.01 15.31 6.03
CA ALA A 407 -12.07 14.89 7.07
C ALA A 407 -11.93 15.92 8.20
N VAL A 408 -11.86 17.22 7.87
CA VAL A 408 -11.72 18.26 8.90
C VAL A 408 -13.02 18.53 9.64
N TYR A 409 -14.18 18.33 9.01
CA TYR A 409 -15.48 18.41 9.69
C TYR A 409 -15.58 17.35 10.80
N GLN A 410 -15.18 16.11 10.51
CA GLN A 410 -15.15 15.06 11.53
C GLN A 410 -14.24 15.43 12.71
N LEU A 411 -13.05 16.00 12.45
CA LEU A 411 -12.15 16.48 13.51
C LEU A 411 -12.83 17.52 14.39
N ALA A 412 -13.45 18.53 13.79
CA ALA A 412 -14.14 19.59 14.52
C ALA A 412 -15.32 19.06 15.34
N ARG A 413 -16.07 18.10 14.80
CA ARG A 413 -17.20 17.46 15.48
C ARG A 413 -16.76 16.63 16.69
N ASP A 414 -15.72 15.81 16.53
CA ASP A 414 -15.32 14.83 17.53
C ASP A 414 -14.53 15.45 18.69
N PHE A 415 -13.75 16.50 18.43
CA PHE A 415 -12.88 17.12 19.44
C PHE A 415 -13.34 18.51 19.90
N GLY A 416 -14.13 19.24 19.11
CA GLY A 416 -14.52 20.61 19.40
C GLY A 416 -13.32 21.58 19.41
N ASN A 417 -13.48 22.79 19.96
CA ASN A 417 -12.45 23.82 20.04
C ASN A 417 -11.71 24.03 18.71
N ALA A 418 -12.47 24.14 17.60
CA ALA A 418 -11.93 24.12 16.26
C ALA A 418 -12.16 25.43 15.50
N GLU A 419 -11.17 25.84 14.71
CA GLU A 419 -11.31 26.83 13.63
C GLU A 419 -11.08 26.09 12.29
N ILE A 420 -12.02 26.24 11.34
CA ILE A 420 -11.95 25.65 10.00
C ILE A 420 -11.68 26.75 8.98
N PHE A 421 -10.60 26.61 8.23
CA PHE A 421 -10.25 27.46 7.09
C PHE A 421 -10.57 26.68 5.82
N THR A 422 -11.59 27.10 5.06
CA THR A 422 -11.98 26.41 3.83
C THR A 422 -11.85 27.30 2.62
N GLY A 423 -11.24 26.75 1.54
CA GLY A 423 -11.02 27.45 0.29
C GLY A 423 -11.63 26.74 -0.92
N ALA A 424 -12.22 27.53 -1.82
CA ALA A 424 -12.74 27.07 -3.09
C ALA A 424 -12.51 28.11 -4.19
N ARG A 425 -12.67 27.71 -5.46
CA ARG A 425 -12.55 28.67 -6.58
C ARG A 425 -13.69 29.68 -6.59
N THR A 426 -14.92 29.22 -6.28
CA THR A 426 -16.17 30.02 -6.32
C THR A 426 -17.07 29.60 -5.18
N ALA A 427 -18.04 30.46 -4.83
CA ALA A 427 -19.03 30.20 -3.77
C ALA A 427 -19.83 28.91 -3.98
N GLU A 428 -20.22 28.60 -5.21
CA GLU A 428 -21.04 27.44 -5.55
C GLU A 428 -20.32 26.09 -5.30
N ARG A 429 -18.99 26.09 -5.17
CA ARG A 429 -18.19 24.91 -4.87
C ARG A 429 -18.04 24.62 -3.38
N HIS A 430 -18.52 25.52 -2.54
CA HIS A 430 -18.62 25.25 -1.11
C HIS A 430 -19.86 24.41 -0.81
N TYR A 431 -19.71 23.46 0.08
CA TYR A 431 -20.80 22.60 0.57
C TYR A 431 -20.66 22.42 2.07
N TYR A 432 -21.72 22.04 2.74
CA TYR A 432 -21.77 21.69 4.17
C TYR A 432 -21.32 22.83 5.12
N LEU A 433 -21.31 24.09 4.66
CA LEU A 433 -20.84 25.22 5.46
C LEU A 433 -21.72 25.48 6.69
N ASP A 434 -23.04 25.38 6.54
CA ASP A 434 -23.98 25.59 7.64
C ASP A 434 -23.77 24.59 8.78
N GLU A 435 -23.39 23.33 8.43
CA GLU A 435 -23.09 22.29 9.40
C GLU A 435 -21.74 22.55 10.08
N CYS A 436 -20.74 22.99 9.34
CA CYS A 436 -19.45 23.39 9.89
C CYS A 436 -19.60 24.56 10.89
N GLN A 437 -20.40 25.57 10.55
CA GLN A 437 -20.63 26.75 11.40
C GLN A 437 -21.38 26.45 12.71
N LYS A 438 -22.08 25.30 12.80
CA LYS A 438 -22.73 24.88 14.05
C LYS A 438 -21.73 24.34 15.09
N ILE A 439 -20.55 23.91 14.65
CA ILE A 439 -19.59 23.19 15.50
C ILE A 439 -18.22 23.84 15.60
N ALA A 440 -17.89 24.81 14.72
CA ALA A 440 -16.59 25.46 14.64
C ALA A 440 -16.70 26.92 14.15
N ASP A 441 -15.66 27.70 14.41
CA ASP A 441 -15.46 28.98 13.74
C ASP A 441 -14.99 28.73 12.31
N VAL A 442 -15.77 29.17 11.31
CA VAL A 442 -15.49 28.86 9.90
C VAL A 442 -15.03 30.11 9.15
N HIS A 443 -13.84 30.05 8.61
CA HIS A 443 -13.22 31.08 7.77
C HIS A 443 -13.28 30.63 6.31
N ILE A 444 -13.98 31.41 5.47
CA ILE A 444 -14.28 31.04 4.08
C ILE A 444 -13.48 31.93 3.13
N ALA A 445 -12.79 31.32 2.17
CA ALA A 445 -12.10 32.01 1.08
C ALA A 445 -12.59 31.51 -0.29
N THR A 446 -12.71 32.44 -1.25
CA THR A 446 -12.90 32.07 -2.66
C THR A 446 -11.91 32.83 -3.53
N ASP A 447 -11.35 32.16 -4.54
CA ASP A 447 -10.35 32.77 -5.43
C ASP A 447 -10.93 33.99 -6.15
N ASP A 448 -12.20 33.93 -6.55
CA ASP A 448 -12.90 34.98 -7.30
C ASP A 448 -13.59 36.04 -6.42
N GLY A 449 -13.62 35.87 -5.09
CA GLY A 449 -14.26 36.78 -4.14
C GLY A 449 -15.78 36.70 -4.09
N THR A 450 -16.39 35.64 -4.63
CA THR A 450 -17.87 35.48 -4.62
C THR A 450 -18.42 35.13 -3.23
N MET A 451 -17.56 34.65 -2.30
CA MET A 451 -17.93 34.42 -0.90
C MET A 451 -16.70 34.55 0.03
N GLY A 452 -16.88 35.21 1.18
CA GLY A 452 -15.87 35.34 2.21
C GLY A 452 -14.66 36.18 1.78
N PHE A 453 -13.47 35.73 2.15
CA PHE A 453 -12.20 36.35 1.78
C PHE A 453 -11.89 36.11 0.30
N GLN A 454 -11.53 37.19 -0.42
CA GLN A 454 -11.09 37.08 -1.81
C GLN A 454 -9.60 36.76 -1.84
N GLY A 455 -9.22 35.55 -2.29
CA GLY A 455 -7.87 35.10 -2.38
C GLY A 455 -7.69 33.68 -1.83
N PHE A 456 -6.45 33.29 -1.58
CA PHE A 456 -6.14 31.94 -1.10
C PHE A 456 -6.39 31.81 0.41
N VAL A 457 -6.93 30.66 0.80
CA VAL A 457 -7.17 30.29 2.21
C VAL A 457 -5.90 30.45 3.08
N THR A 458 -4.73 30.28 2.52
CA THR A 458 -3.44 30.41 3.20
C THR A 458 -3.09 31.85 3.57
N GLU A 459 -3.56 32.84 2.85
CA GLU A 459 -3.37 34.25 3.19
C GLU A 459 -4.23 34.62 4.41
N MET A 460 -5.47 34.15 4.45
CA MET A 460 -6.37 34.30 5.58
C MET A 460 -5.85 33.60 6.83
N LEU A 461 -5.32 32.36 6.67
CA LEU A 461 -4.66 31.61 7.75
C LEU A 461 -3.49 32.39 8.33
N ARG A 462 -2.58 32.91 7.48
CA ARG A 462 -1.42 33.71 7.92
C ARG A 462 -1.85 34.94 8.71
N ALA A 463 -2.85 35.69 8.24
CA ALA A 463 -3.37 36.85 8.93
C ALA A 463 -3.89 36.48 10.33
N ARG A 464 -4.63 35.37 10.44
CA ARG A 464 -5.15 34.88 11.72
C ARG A 464 -4.03 34.47 12.69
N LEU A 465 -3.01 33.77 12.22
CA LEU A 465 -1.87 33.34 13.04
C LEU A 465 -1.01 34.52 13.54
N GLN A 466 -0.90 35.59 12.76
CA GLN A 466 -0.21 36.83 13.17
C GLN A 466 -0.87 37.55 14.36
N GLU A 467 -2.16 37.36 14.56
CA GLU A 467 -2.93 37.97 15.67
C GLU A 467 -2.81 37.16 16.97
N MET A 468 -2.30 35.93 16.92
CA MET A 468 -2.26 35.03 18.07
C MET A 468 -1.03 35.26 18.94
N SER A 469 -1.21 35.09 20.24
CA SER A 469 -0.11 35.09 21.20
C SER A 469 0.73 33.82 21.08
N LYS A 470 1.98 33.87 21.55
CA LYS A 470 2.87 32.70 21.57
C LYS A 470 2.28 31.52 22.35
N GLN A 471 1.58 31.78 23.45
CA GLN A 471 0.94 30.74 24.26
C GLN A 471 -0.23 30.07 23.53
N GLU A 472 -1.01 30.83 22.74
CA GLU A 472 -2.06 30.24 21.90
C GLU A 472 -1.46 29.37 20.79
N LEU A 473 -0.39 29.85 20.13
CA LEU A 473 0.30 29.11 19.07
C LEU A 473 0.89 27.78 19.57
N GLU A 474 1.44 27.74 20.80
CA GLU A 474 1.99 26.52 21.41
C GLU A 474 0.92 25.43 21.67
N ASN A 475 -0.38 25.81 21.76
CA ASN A 475 -1.47 24.88 22.05
C ASN A 475 -2.26 24.46 20.80
N ILE A 476 -1.83 24.87 19.59
CA ILE A 476 -2.52 24.52 18.35
C ILE A 476 -2.04 23.18 17.81
N MET A 477 -2.99 22.40 17.28
CA MET A 477 -2.74 21.27 16.37
C MET A 477 -3.34 21.60 15.01
N PHE A 478 -2.51 21.60 13.98
CA PHE A 478 -2.93 21.86 12.61
C PHE A 478 -3.26 20.58 11.87
N TYR A 479 -4.37 20.59 11.14
CA TYR A 479 -4.81 19.50 10.28
C TYR A 479 -5.13 20.02 8.89
N ASN A 480 -4.35 19.60 7.90
CA ASN A 480 -4.52 20.05 6.51
C ASN A 480 -5.05 18.89 5.65
N CYS A 481 -6.13 19.11 4.91
CA CYS A 481 -6.68 18.08 4.02
C CYS A 481 -7.25 18.70 2.74
N GLY A 482 -6.83 18.19 1.58
CA GLY A 482 -7.27 18.67 0.28
C GLY A 482 -6.24 18.54 -0.82
N PRO A 483 -6.33 19.36 -1.89
CA PRO A 483 -5.36 19.33 -2.98
C PRO A 483 -3.93 19.59 -2.48
N ALA A 484 -2.98 18.76 -2.93
CA ALA A 484 -1.59 18.80 -2.47
C ALA A 484 -0.96 20.22 -2.51
N PRO A 485 -1.14 21.05 -3.56
CA PRO A 485 -0.58 22.41 -3.57
C PRO A 485 -1.12 23.29 -2.43
N MET A 486 -2.41 23.16 -2.06
CA MET A 486 -3.00 23.89 -0.95
C MET A 486 -2.45 23.42 0.39
N VAL A 487 -2.36 22.11 0.59
CA VAL A 487 -1.83 21.50 1.83
C VAL A 487 -0.38 21.94 2.06
N HIS A 488 0.46 21.87 1.02
CA HIS A 488 1.87 22.32 1.10
C HIS A 488 1.97 23.81 1.41
N ALA A 489 1.17 24.64 0.78
CA ALA A 489 1.14 26.08 1.06
C ALA A 489 0.67 26.37 2.49
N ALA A 490 -0.33 25.64 2.99
CA ALA A 490 -0.81 25.78 4.37
C ALA A 490 0.28 25.38 5.37
N ALA A 491 0.91 24.23 5.18
CA ALA A 491 2.02 23.77 6.02
C ALA A 491 3.21 24.74 6.01
N ALA A 492 3.54 25.33 4.86
CA ALA A 492 4.59 26.36 4.76
C ALA A 492 4.26 27.59 5.59
N VAL A 493 3.01 28.07 5.56
CA VAL A 493 2.56 29.17 6.41
C VAL A 493 2.63 28.80 7.88
N GLN A 494 2.16 27.62 8.26
CA GLN A 494 2.14 27.15 9.65
C GLN A 494 3.56 27.07 10.24
N ARG A 495 4.56 26.64 9.44
CA ARG A 495 5.99 26.61 9.85
C ARG A 495 6.60 27.97 10.19
N GLU A 496 6.00 29.06 9.73
CA GLU A 496 6.42 30.41 10.14
C GLU A 496 6.14 30.69 11.63
N PHE A 497 5.21 29.92 12.25
CA PHE A 497 4.69 30.15 13.58
C PHE A 497 4.90 28.98 14.56
N CYS A 498 5.06 27.75 14.08
CA CYS A 498 5.14 26.54 14.91
C CYS A 498 6.07 25.48 14.33
N GLY A 499 6.31 24.41 15.11
CA GLY A 499 7.13 23.27 14.67
C GLY A 499 6.33 22.19 13.97
N ASP A 500 7.01 21.34 13.17
CA ASP A 500 6.38 20.24 12.41
C ASP A 500 5.59 19.25 13.28
N HIS A 501 5.91 19.14 14.59
CA HIS A 501 5.17 18.25 15.49
C HIS A 501 3.70 18.68 15.73
N GLN A 502 3.36 19.94 15.43
CA GLN A 502 2.00 20.48 15.50
C GLN A 502 1.23 20.37 14.16
N ILE A 503 1.91 20.05 13.08
CA ILE A 503 1.34 20.04 11.72
C ILE A 503 1.06 18.59 11.30
N HIS A 504 -0.16 18.32 10.86
CA HIS A 504 -0.60 17.03 10.36
C HIS A 504 -1.30 17.23 9.02
N SER A 505 -0.85 16.53 8.00
CA SER A 505 -1.33 16.74 6.64
C SER A 505 -1.77 15.44 5.99
N ALA A 506 -2.91 15.50 5.30
CA ALA A 506 -3.44 14.44 4.47
C ALA A 506 -3.57 14.95 3.04
N ILE A 507 -2.86 14.32 2.12
CA ILE A 507 -2.96 14.55 0.67
C ILE A 507 -3.42 13.28 -0.03
N ASP A 508 -3.92 13.41 -1.26
CA ASP A 508 -4.40 12.28 -2.03
C ASP A 508 -3.24 11.41 -2.53
N TYR A 509 -3.11 10.22 -1.95
CA TYR A 509 -2.22 9.16 -2.41
C TYR A 509 -3.03 8.02 -3.02
N LEU A 510 -2.49 7.42 -4.08
CA LEU A 510 -3.13 6.24 -4.71
C LEU A 510 -3.24 5.09 -3.69
N THR A 511 -4.39 4.98 -3.04
CA THR A 511 -4.65 3.93 -2.06
C THR A 511 -5.44 2.79 -2.72
N LYS A 512 -4.86 1.57 -2.73
CA LYS A 512 -5.44 0.41 -3.42
C LYS A 512 -5.95 -0.68 -2.47
N CYS A 513 -5.13 -1.15 -1.53
CA CYS A 513 -5.51 -2.28 -0.65
C CYS A 513 -6.18 -1.84 0.65
N GLY A 514 -5.83 -0.69 1.20
CA GLY A 514 -6.32 -0.20 2.49
C GLY A 514 -5.65 -0.82 3.73
N VAL A 515 -4.79 -1.82 3.55
CA VAL A 515 -4.23 -2.65 4.63
C VAL A 515 -2.69 -2.75 4.58
N GLY A 516 -2.02 -1.74 4.05
CA GLY A 516 -0.56 -1.59 4.09
C GLY A 516 0.25 -2.53 3.21
N ILE A 517 -0.37 -3.49 2.52
CA ILE A 517 0.37 -4.60 1.88
C ILE A 517 0.91 -4.26 0.49
N CYS A 518 0.19 -3.46 -0.31
CA CYS A 518 0.56 -3.22 -1.70
C CYS A 518 1.59 -2.10 -1.89
N GLY A 519 1.88 -1.29 -0.86
CA GLY A 519 2.81 -0.17 -0.90
C GLY A 519 2.43 0.97 -1.86
N ALA A 520 1.23 0.94 -2.47
CA ALA A 520 0.83 1.91 -3.47
C ALA A 520 0.65 3.34 -2.90
N CYS A 521 0.32 3.47 -1.61
CA CYS A 521 0.10 4.72 -0.91
C CYS A 521 1.33 5.21 -0.12
N ALA A 522 2.54 4.80 -0.54
CA ALA A 522 3.78 5.19 0.11
C ALA A 522 4.08 6.68 -0.04
N THR A 523 4.47 7.34 1.05
CA THR A 523 5.00 8.70 1.04
C THR A 523 6.51 8.68 0.75
N PRO A 524 7.12 9.81 0.38
CA PRO A 524 8.57 9.92 0.24
C PRO A 524 9.35 9.60 1.53
N GLU A 525 8.71 9.74 2.70
CA GLU A 525 9.28 9.44 4.00
C GLU A 525 9.11 7.96 4.41
N GLY A 526 8.60 7.10 3.52
CA GLY A 526 8.43 5.66 3.75
C GLY A 526 7.21 5.29 4.60
N LYS A 527 6.24 6.19 4.78
CA LYS A 527 4.96 5.89 5.44
C LYS A 527 3.93 5.41 4.43
N ARG A 528 2.99 4.57 4.87
CA ARG A 528 1.87 4.08 4.05
C ARG A 528 0.57 4.66 4.58
N ILE A 529 -0.02 5.58 3.84
CA ILE A 529 -1.20 6.36 4.25
C ILE A 529 -2.33 5.49 4.84
N CYS A 530 -2.55 4.31 4.30
CA CYS A 530 -3.66 3.44 4.74
C CYS A 530 -3.44 2.71 6.07
N VAL A 531 -2.24 2.73 6.64
CA VAL A 531 -1.92 2.09 7.94
C VAL A 531 -1.09 2.97 8.86
N ASP A 532 -0.39 3.99 8.34
CA ASP A 532 0.41 4.93 9.12
C ASP A 532 -0.25 6.33 9.21
N GLY A 533 -1.39 6.55 8.48
CA GLY A 533 -2.10 7.83 8.38
C GLY A 533 -3.62 7.66 8.39
N PRO A 534 -4.39 8.52 7.68
CA PRO A 534 -4.00 9.39 6.57
C PRO A 534 -3.34 10.72 6.94
N PHE A 535 -3.55 11.23 8.15
CA PHE A 535 -2.87 12.43 8.61
C PHE A 535 -1.44 12.08 9.04
N ILE A 536 -0.47 12.49 8.25
CA ILE A 536 0.96 12.32 8.53
C ILE A 536 1.52 13.59 9.15
N GLN A 537 2.34 13.46 10.20
CA GLN A 537 3.01 14.59 10.83
C GLN A 537 3.91 15.31 9.83
N GLY A 538 3.84 16.63 9.81
CA GLY A 538 4.55 17.50 8.89
C GLY A 538 3.79 17.68 7.57
N ASP A 539 4.52 17.70 6.48
CA ASP A 539 4.05 17.98 5.13
C ASP A 539 4.61 16.91 4.18
N PRO A 540 3.87 15.81 3.99
CA PRO A 540 4.33 14.75 3.11
C PRO A 540 4.50 15.29 1.69
N ALA A 541 5.69 15.10 1.12
CA ALA A 541 6.01 15.59 -0.21
C ALA A 541 5.09 14.95 -1.27
N PRO A 542 4.76 15.66 -2.37
CA PRO A 542 3.99 15.07 -3.46
C PRO A 542 4.77 13.90 -4.08
N ARG A 543 4.07 12.91 -4.62
CA ARG A 543 4.70 11.88 -5.46
C ARG A 543 5.45 12.54 -6.61
N SER A 544 6.72 12.24 -6.73
CA SER A 544 7.53 12.56 -7.92
C SER A 544 7.09 11.74 -9.13
#